data_7aca70dc89f54796dba6e4888296add5
#
_entry.id   7aca70dc89f54796dba6e4888296add5
#
_cell.length_a   1.000
_cell.length_b   1.000
_cell.length_c   1.000
_cell.angle_alpha   90.00
_cell.angle_beta   90.00
_cell.angle_gamma   90.00
#
_symmetry.space_group_name_H-M   'P 1'
#
loop_
_entity.id
_entity.type
_entity.pdbx_description
1 polymer ?
#
loop_
_entity_poly.entity_id
_entity_poly.type
_entity_poly.pdbx_seq_one_letter_code
_entity_poly.pdbx_strand_id
1 'polypeptide(L)'
;MYTEADGPSEVQKTCRRLFQEGADFIKVMSTGAFYNDGGVPGQTIVTEDELRMMVSVANSKNTYVAAHCHGTDAIKLCIKTGVRTLEHCSLIDDEGIEMLKQAKDCYMVPTIAIDKVPYDEPETIPSHMWDKINSLTSLSHSCIKKAYKEGLMMGWGSDLDMESFKKRPGYEFIARKEMLGFDNIEMLKQATINSAKIIKMEDKLGTVKEGKLADLIIVDGNPDEDIYVMAKELVHVIKDGEVVY
;
A
#
# COMPACT_ATOMS: atom_id res chain seq x y z
N MET A 1 -4.31 -1.32 16.86
CA MET A 1 -3.57 -1.19 18.14
C MET A 1 -2.10 -1.09 17.78
N TYR A 2 -1.42 -0.04 18.21
CA TYR A 2 0.03 0.09 18.05
C TYR A 2 0.71 -0.50 19.27
N THR A 3 1.87 -1.12 19.07
CA THR A 3 2.72 -1.61 20.13
C THR A 3 4.16 -1.22 19.80
N GLU A 4 4.89 -0.79 20.79
CA GLU A 4 6.30 -0.46 20.68
C GLU A 4 7.14 -1.69 21.00
N ALA A 5 8.29 -1.80 20.37
CA ALA A 5 9.27 -2.85 20.63
C ALA A 5 10.65 -2.35 20.19
N ASP A 6 11.62 -2.44 21.07
CA ASP A 6 12.99 -1.95 20.87
C ASP A 6 14.00 -3.11 20.97
N GLY A 7 14.78 -3.26 19.92
CA GLY A 7 15.75 -4.34 19.77
C GLY A 7 15.15 -5.70 19.38
N PRO A 8 15.96 -6.58 18.78
CA PRO A 8 15.50 -7.84 18.17
C PRO A 8 14.75 -8.77 19.14
N SER A 9 15.17 -8.83 20.41
CA SER A 9 14.55 -9.71 21.40
C SER A 9 13.13 -9.30 21.76
N GLU A 10 12.91 -7.99 21.94
CA GLU A 10 11.57 -7.47 22.22
C GLU A 10 10.67 -7.55 20.99
N VAL A 11 11.20 -7.23 19.81
CA VAL A 11 10.53 -7.41 18.51
C VAL A 11 10.07 -8.87 18.35
N GLN A 12 10.94 -9.84 18.64
CA GLN A 12 10.57 -11.26 18.56
C GLN A 12 9.40 -11.61 19.48
N LYS A 13 9.46 -11.16 20.74
CA LYS A 13 8.41 -11.39 21.73
C LYS A 13 7.10 -10.74 21.29
N THR A 14 7.16 -9.50 20.83
CA THR A 14 6.00 -8.73 20.39
C THR A 14 5.33 -9.36 19.17
N CYS A 15 6.09 -9.71 18.12
CA CYS A 15 5.54 -10.36 16.94
C CYS A 15 4.85 -11.71 17.28
N ARG A 16 5.45 -12.51 18.16
CA ARG A 16 4.84 -13.78 18.62
C ARG A 16 3.54 -13.55 19.36
N ARG A 17 3.48 -12.52 20.22
CA ARG A 17 2.26 -12.12 20.92
C ARG A 17 1.16 -11.69 19.93
N LEU A 18 1.48 -10.83 18.96
CA LEU A 18 0.52 -10.37 17.95
C LEU A 18 -0.08 -11.56 17.17
N PHE A 19 0.71 -12.56 16.79
CA PHE A 19 0.20 -13.76 16.17
C PHE A 19 -0.69 -14.61 17.10
N GLN A 20 -0.41 -14.65 18.40
CA GLN A 20 -1.28 -15.29 19.39
C GLN A 20 -2.62 -14.55 19.55
N GLU A 21 -2.61 -13.24 19.36
CA GLU A 21 -3.80 -12.36 19.39
C GLU A 21 -4.58 -12.40 18.06
N GLY A 22 -4.13 -13.17 17.05
CA GLY A 22 -4.85 -13.40 15.80
C GLY A 22 -4.42 -12.53 14.63
N ALA A 23 -3.24 -11.91 14.67
CA ALA A 23 -2.73 -11.18 13.51
C ALA A 23 -2.43 -12.11 12.34
N ASP A 24 -2.83 -11.73 11.12
CA ASP A 24 -2.55 -12.45 9.88
C ASP A 24 -1.12 -12.19 9.38
N PHE A 25 -0.59 -11.00 9.61
CA PHE A 25 0.76 -10.57 9.24
C PHE A 25 1.27 -9.48 10.20
N ILE A 26 2.53 -9.10 10.07
CA ILE A 26 3.12 -8.00 10.88
C ILE A 26 3.17 -6.73 10.04
N LYS A 27 2.65 -5.62 10.57
CA LYS A 27 2.85 -4.27 10.04
C LYS A 27 3.87 -3.53 10.88
N VAL A 28 4.86 -2.91 10.24
CA VAL A 28 5.88 -2.08 10.89
C VAL A 28 5.90 -0.67 10.30
N MET A 29 6.19 0.31 11.15
CA MET A 29 6.56 1.66 10.73
C MET A 29 8.07 1.69 10.56
N SER A 30 8.58 1.72 9.32
CA SER A 30 10.02 1.76 9.06
C SER A 30 10.58 3.17 8.89
N THR A 31 9.69 4.15 8.68
CA THR A 31 10.04 5.57 8.57
C THR A 31 9.08 6.46 9.32
N GLY A 32 9.49 7.72 9.54
CA GLY A 32 8.57 8.80 9.89
C GLY A 32 7.55 9.06 8.78
N ALA A 33 6.34 9.48 9.15
CA ALA A 33 5.25 9.80 8.24
C ALA A 33 5.34 11.23 7.68
N PHE A 34 4.69 11.48 6.52
CA PHE A 34 4.68 12.81 5.89
C PHE A 34 3.89 13.86 6.68
N TYR A 35 2.82 13.43 7.32
CA TYR A 35 1.84 14.31 7.97
C TYR A 35 2.09 14.55 9.47
N ASN A 36 3.20 14.08 10.03
CA ASN A 36 3.54 14.34 11.43
C ASN A 36 4.24 15.69 11.60
N ASP A 37 3.90 16.43 12.66
CA ASP A 37 4.52 17.73 12.99
C ASP A 37 5.99 17.60 13.39
N GLY A 38 6.43 16.44 13.82
CA GLY A 38 7.81 16.16 14.24
C GLY A 38 8.49 15.13 13.35
N GLY A 39 9.82 15.26 13.23
CA GLY A 39 10.65 14.34 12.47
C GLY A 39 10.87 14.72 11.00
N VAL A 40 11.81 14.05 10.38
CA VAL A 40 12.10 14.19 8.95
C VAL A 40 11.31 13.12 8.20
N PRO A 41 10.41 13.50 7.29
CA PRO A 41 9.68 12.55 6.48
C PRO A 41 10.63 11.58 5.77
N GLY A 42 10.38 10.30 5.89
CA GLY A 42 11.23 9.28 5.30
C GLY A 42 12.48 8.91 6.10
N GLN A 43 12.75 9.55 7.25
CA GLN A 43 13.82 9.12 8.14
C GLN A 43 13.58 7.69 8.61
N THR A 44 14.59 6.82 8.44
CA THR A 44 14.54 5.43 8.91
C THR A 44 14.51 5.40 10.45
N ILE A 45 13.55 4.65 11.01
CA ILE A 45 13.35 4.53 12.47
C ILE A 45 13.47 3.08 12.96
N VAL A 46 13.86 2.16 12.11
CA VAL A 46 14.01 0.74 12.42
C VAL A 46 15.40 0.25 11.97
N THR A 47 15.98 -0.65 12.72
CA THR A 47 17.28 -1.25 12.38
C THR A 47 17.14 -2.48 11.48
N GLU A 48 18.24 -2.87 10.82
CA GLU A 48 18.30 -4.08 9.99
C GLU A 48 17.98 -5.34 10.83
N ASP A 49 18.52 -5.44 12.03
CA ASP A 49 18.34 -6.60 12.89
C ASP A 49 16.89 -6.76 13.37
N GLU A 50 16.21 -5.66 13.64
CA GLU A 50 14.78 -5.66 13.99
C GLU A 50 13.92 -6.13 12.81
N LEU A 51 14.14 -5.60 11.59
CA LEU A 51 13.42 -6.05 10.39
C LEU A 51 13.68 -7.52 10.10
N ARG A 52 14.93 -7.99 10.18
CA ARG A 52 15.27 -9.41 10.01
C ARG A 52 14.57 -10.29 11.04
N MET A 53 14.45 -9.83 12.28
CA MET A 53 13.73 -10.56 13.31
C MET A 53 12.23 -10.64 13.01
N MET A 54 11.58 -9.52 12.60
CA MET A 54 10.17 -9.52 12.18
C MET A 54 9.93 -10.50 11.04
N VAL A 55 10.75 -10.43 9.99
CA VAL A 55 10.66 -11.32 8.82
C VAL A 55 10.88 -12.80 9.22
N SER A 56 11.85 -13.08 10.08
CA SER A 56 12.09 -14.44 10.59
C SER A 56 10.87 -15.00 11.33
N VAL A 57 10.25 -14.21 12.20
CA VAL A 57 9.05 -14.64 12.94
C VAL A 57 7.87 -14.82 12.00
N ALA A 58 7.62 -13.88 11.08
CA ALA A 58 6.54 -13.98 10.10
C ALA A 58 6.69 -15.22 9.19
N ASN A 59 7.90 -15.48 8.70
CA ASN A 59 8.20 -16.65 7.87
C ASN A 59 7.93 -17.97 8.62
N SER A 60 8.20 -18.02 9.93
CA SER A 60 7.88 -19.20 10.76
C SER A 60 6.38 -19.49 10.88
N LYS A 61 5.55 -18.52 10.51
CA LYS A 61 4.08 -18.60 10.46
C LYS A 61 3.53 -18.66 9.03
N ASN A 62 4.39 -18.84 8.03
CA ASN A 62 4.04 -18.83 6.60
C ASN A 62 3.35 -17.53 6.14
N THR A 63 3.65 -16.42 6.81
CA THR A 63 3.11 -15.10 6.48
C THR A 63 4.24 -14.10 6.19
N TYR A 64 3.97 -12.82 6.24
CA TYR A 64 4.90 -11.80 5.78
C TYR A 64 4.91 -10.55 6.70
N VAL A 65 5.83 -9.63 6.38
CA VAL A 65 5.92 -8.30 6.97
C VAL A 65 5.52 -7.27 5.92
N ALA A 66 4.68 -6.32 6.30
CA ALA A 66 4.33 -5.11 5.57
C ALA A 66 4.98 -3.89 6.26
N ALA A 67 5.57 -2.97 5.50
CA ALA A 67 6.26 -1.80 6.06
C ALA A 67 5.69 -0.49 5.52
N HIS A 68 5.28 0.42 6.39
CA HIS A 68 5.19 1.83 6.05
C HIS A 68 6.59 2.35 5.75
N CYS A 69 6.81 2.90 4.55
CA CYS A 69 8.14 3.15 4.05
C CYS A 69 8.14 4.31 3.04
N HIS A 70 8.64 5.47 3.42
CA HIS A 70 8.74 6.64 2.54
C HIS A 70 10.14 6.86 1.97
N GLY A 71 11.16 6.85 2.83
CA GLY A 71 12.52 7.25 2.48
C GLY A 71 13.31 6.17 1.76
N THR A 72 14.20 6.60 0.89
CA THR A 72 15.05 5.77 0.02
C THR A 72 15.83 4.70 0.78
N ASP A 73 16.50 5.08 1.89
CA ASP A 73 17.32 4.14 2.67
C ASP A 73 16.47 3.05 3.32
N ALA A 74 15.30 3.44 3.87
CA ALA A 74 14.38 2.48 4.46
C ALA A 74 13.77 1.54 3.41
N ILE A 75 13.42 2.05 2.21
CA ILE A 75 12.96 1.23 1.08
C ILE A 75 13.99 0.14 0.77
N LYS A 76 15.26 0.52 0.56
CA LYS A 76 16.34 -0.43 0.28
C LYS A 76 16.57 -1.41 1.42
N LEU A 77 16.51 -0.93 2.66
CA LEU A 77 16.65 -1.77 3.84
C LEU A 77 15.52 -2.81 3.95
N CYS A 78 14.28 -2.40 3.72
CA CYS A 78 13.12 -3.30 3.71
C CYS A 78 13.24 -4.37 2.61
N ILE A 79 13.65 -4.00 1.39
CA ILE A 79 13.89 -4.95 0.30
C ILE A 79 14.98 -5.96 0.69
N LYS A 80 16.12 -5.48 1.18
CA LYS A 80 17.27 -6.30 1.60
C LYS A 80 16.92 -7.29 2.72
N THR A 81 16.03 -6.92 3.61
CA THR A 81 15.65 -7.75 4.77
C THR A 81 14.51 -8.73 4.50
N GLY A 82 13.87 -8.64 3.33
CA GLY A 82 12.81 -9.57 2.91
C GLY A 82 11.41 -9.15 3.37
N VAL A 83 11.19 -7.86 3.61
CA VAL A 83 9.84 -7.30 3.77
C VAL A 83 9.07 -7.51 2.46
N ARG A 84 7.80 -7.94 2.56
CA ARG A 84 7.01 -8.29 1.38
C ARG A 84 6.31 -7.11 0.74
N THR A 85 5.68 -6.24 1.53
CA THR A 85 4.99 -5.07 1.00
C THR A 85 5.57 -3.79 1.55
N LEU A 86 5.84 -2.86 0.66
CA LEU A 86 6.35 -1.54 0.94
C LEU A 86 5.22 -0.55 0.65
N GLU A 87 4.58 -0.08 1.72
CA GLU A 87 3.49 0.86 1.60
C GLU A 87 4.04 2.27 1.30
N HIS A 88 3.38 2.98 0.44
CA HIS A 88 3.73 4.32 -0.08
C HIS A 88 4.93 4.31 -1.03
N CYS A 89 6.10 3.92 -0.63
CA CYS A 89 7.36 3.98 -1.40
C CYS A 89 7.66 5.36 -2.01
N SER A 90 7.31 6.42 -1.31
CA SER A 90 7.23 7.78 -1.83
C SER A 90 8.52 8.29 -2.47
N LEU A 91 9.67 7.98 -1.88
CA LEU A 91 10.98 8.47 -2.34
C LEU A 91 11.87 7.34 -2.90
N ILE A 92 11.27 6.41 -3.62
CA ILE A 92 12.03 5.34 -4.28
C ILE A 92 12.94 5.93 -5.37
N ASP A 93 14.22 5.59 -5.33
CA ASP A 93 15.21 5.97 -6.33
C ASP A 93 15.46 4.86 -7.35
N ASP A 94 16.37 5.11 -8.30
CA ASP A 94 16.70 4.18 -9.37
C ASP A 94 17.26 2.86 -8.83
N GLU A 95 18.09 2.92 -7.81
CA GLU A 95 18.65 1.72 -7.18
C GLU A 95 17.53 0.91 -6.48
N GLY A 96 16.63 1.57 -5.77
CA GLY A 96 15.45 0.93 -5.16
C GLY A 96 14.55 0.26 -6.19
N ILE A 97 14.32 0.90 -7.35
CA ILE A 97 13.60 0.31 -8.48
C ILE A 97 14.29 -0.96 -8.98
N GLU A 98 15.59 -0.91 -9.22
CA GLU A 98 16.36 -2.08 -9.67
C GLU A 98 16.39 -3.20 -8.60
N MET A 99 16.50 -2.86 -7.33
CA MET A 99 16.38 -3.82 -6.24
C MET A 99 15.02 -4.51 -6.22
N LEU A 100 13.92 -3.76 -6.41
CA LEU A 100 12.56 -4.34 -6.49
C LEU A 100 12.38 -5.25 -7.71
N LYS A 101 12.93 -4.91 -8.87
CA LYS A 101 12.92 -5.78 -10.05
C LYS A 101 13.62 -7.12 -9.81
N GLN A 102 14.68 -7.12 -9.01
CA GLN A 102 15.45 -8.32 -8.67
C GLN A 102 14.83 -9.10 -7.51
N ALA A 103 14.06 -8.45 -6.67
CA ALA A 103 13.40 -9.07 -5.52
C ALA A 103 12.29 -10.02 -5.98
N LYS A 104 12.34 -11.28 -5.50
CA LYS A 104 11.35 -12.30 -5.90
C LYS A 104 9.96 -12.06 -5.31
N ASP A 105 9.89 -11.44 -4.14
CA ASP A 105 8.71 -11.46 -3.26
C ASP A 105 8.56 -10.17 -2.46
N CYS A 106 8.93 -9.03 -3.06
CA CYS A 106 8.80 -7.70 -2.49
C CYS A 106 8.07 -6.79 -3.48
N TYR A 107 7.07 -6.06 -3.02
CA TYR A 107 6.16 -5.30 -3.86
C TYR A 107 5.87 -3.92 -3.27
N MET A 108 5.74 -2.91 -4.10
CA MET A 108 5.29 -1.59 -3.66
C MET A 108 3.76 -1.47 -3.74
N VAL A 109 3.19 -0.78 -2.75
CA VAL A 109 1.76 -0.50 -2.65
C VAL A 109 1.57 1.01 -2.48
N PRO A 110 1.56 1.78 -3.58
CA PRO A 110 1.29 3.22 -3.52
C PRO A 110 -0.10 3.49 -2.96
N THR A 111 -0.23 4.58 -2.21
CA THR A 111 -1.48 5.03 -1.58
C THR A 111 -1.72 6.48 -1.97
N ILE A 112 -2.32 6.70 -3.12
CA ILE A 112 -2.43 8.04 -3.71
C ILE A 112 -3.68 8.79 -3.24
N ALA A 113 -4.71 8.05 -2.81
CA ALA A 113 -5.92 8.65 -2.28
C ALA A 113 -5.65 9.58 -1.10
N ILE A 114 -4.80 9.15 -0.15
CA ILE A 114 -4.45 9.99 1.01
C ILE A 114 -3.73 11.27 0.59
N ASP A 115 -2.91 11.21 -0.46
CA ASP A 115 -2.21 12.38 -0.98
C ASP A 115 -3.17 13.37 -1.70
N LYS A 116 -4.29 12.87 -2.24
CA LYS A 116 -5.27 13.70 -2.97
C LYS A 116 -6.23 14.44 -2.03
N VAL A 117 -6.56 13.87 -0.87
CA VAL A 117 -7.50 14.50 0.09
C VAL A 117 -7.16 15.94 0.42
N PRO A 118 -5.89 16.32 0.72
CA PRO A 118 -5.53 17.72 0.97
C PRO A 118 -5.85 18.67 -0.18
N TYR A 119 -5.79 18.21 -1.43
CA TYR A 119 -6.08 19.06 -2.59
C TYR A 119 -7.58 19.26 -2.81
N ASP A 120 -8.40 18.29 -2.43
CA ASP A 120 -9.86 18.39 -2.54
C ASP A 120 -10.48 19.11 -1.34
N GLU A 121 -9.86 19.02 -0.17
CA GLU A 121 -10.30 19.62 1.10
C GLU A 121 -9.16 20.40 1.76
N PRO A 122 -8.70 21.51 1.14
CA PRO A 122 -7.54 22.27 1.60
C PRO A 122 -7.68 22.84 3.02
N GLU A 123 -8.90 23.02 3.49
CA GLU A 123 -9.20 23.49 4.85
C GLU A 123 -8.84 22.49 5.94
N THR A 124 -8.63 21.22 5.58
CA THR A 124 -8.21 20.16 6.53
C THR A 124 -6.74 20.25 6.89
N ILE A 125 -5.94 21.02 6.12
CA ILE A 125 -4.50 21.14 6.27
C ILE A 125 -4.14 22.53 6.85
N PRO A 126 -3.35 22.59 7.94
CA PRO A 126 -2.80 23.83 8.43
C PRO A 126 -1.97 24.55 7.35
N SER A 127 -2.20 25.84 7.17
CA SER A 127 -1.57 26.63 6.09
C SER A 127 -0.04 26.56 6.07
N HIS A 128 0.60 26.45 7.24
CA HIS A 128 2.06 26.35 7.35
C HIS A 128 2.64 25.02 6.85
N MET A 129 1.79 23.99 6.66
CA MET A 129 2.22 22.68 6.16
C MET A 129 2.13 22.57 4.63
N TRP A 130 1.41 23.47 3.95
CA TRP A 130 1.13 23.37 2.53
C TRP A 130 2.39 23.26 1.65
N ASP A 131 3.38 24.09 1.86
CA ASP A 131 4.61 24.08 1.05
C ASP A 131 5.36 22.75 1.20
N LYS A 132 5.40 22.22 2.43
CA LYS A 132 6.01 20.93 2.72
C LYS A 132 5.25 19.80 2.02
N ILE A 133 3.93 19.76 2.16
CA ILE A 133 3.07 18.73 1.55
C ILE A 133 3.20 18.78 0.03
N ASN A 134 3.04 19.94 -0.61
CA ASN A 134 3.14 20.09 -2.05
C ASN A 134 4.49 19.62 -2.61
N SER A 135 5.58 20.00 -1.98
CA SER A 135 6.92 19.60 -2.45
C SER A 135 7.14 18.09 -2.31
N LEU A 136 6.74 17.49 -1.19
CA LEU A 136 6.88 16.06 -0.94
C LEU A 136 5.96 15.22 -1.84
N THR A 137 4.71 15.63 -2.01
CA THR A 137 3.75 14.95 -2.89
C THR A 137 4.22 14.99 -4.35
N SER A 138 4.68 16.13 -4.83
CA SER A 138 5.20 16.27 -6.20
C SER A 138 6.40 15.35 -6.45
N LEU A 139 7.34 15.30 -5.50
CA LEU A 139 8.51 14.42 -5.58
C LEU A 139 8.10 12.94 -5.53
N SER A 140 7.24 12.57 -4.57
CA SER A 140 6.69 11.22 -4.42
C SER A 140 6.04 10.74 -5.72
N HIS A 141 5.14 11.54 -6.29
CA HIS A 141 4.46 11.19 -7.53
C HIS A 141 5.42 11.03 -8.71
N SER A 142 6.49 11.82 -8.76
CA SER A 142 7.53 11.66 -9.79
C SER A 142 8.25 10.31 -9.65
N CYS A 143 8.62 9.93 -8.43
CA CYS A 143 9.27 8.64 -8.15
C CYS A 143 8.34 7.46 -8.47
N ILE A 144 7.08 7.52 -8.04
CA ILE A 144 6.08 6.46 -8.29
C ILE A 144 5.78 6.32 -9.79
N LYS A 145 5.62 7.45 -10.51
CA LYS A 145 5.46 7.43 -11.99
C LYS A 145 6.65 6.79 -12.70
N LYS A 146 7.88 7.03 -12.21
CA LYS A 146 9.08 6.40 -12.74
C LYS A 146 9.04 4.90 -12.51
N ALA A 147 8.78 4.46 -11.28
CA ALA A 147 8.65 3.04 -10.94
C ALA A 147 7.58 2.32 -11.79
N TYR A 148 6.44 2.98 -12.02
CA TYR A 148 5.41 2.47 -12.92
C TYR A 148 5.88 2.31 -14.37
N LYS A 149 6.55 3.33 -14.93
CA LYS A 149 7.10 3.28 -16.30
C LYS A 149 8.17 2.20 -16.47
N GLU A 150 8.91 1.92 -15.42
CA GLU A 150 9.92 0.85 -15.37
C GLU A 150 9.30 -0.55 -15.21
N GLY A 151 7.96 -0.65 -15.20
CA GLY A 151 7.21 -1.91 -15.20
C GLY A 151 7.14 -2.63 -13.86
N LEU A 152 7.36 -1.92 -12.73
CA LEU A 152 7.20 -2.54 -11.42
C LEU A 152 5.75 -2.95 -11.18
N MET A 153 5.57 -4.18 -10.70
CA MET A 153 4.27 -4.65 -10.24
C MET A 153 3.87 -3.93 -8.96
N MET A 154 2.76 -3.22 -9.02
CA MET A 154 2.22 -2.47 -7.89
C MET A 154 0.95 -3.12 -7.35
N GLY A 155 0.75 -3.01 -6.03
CA GLY A 155 -0.48 -3.36 -5.37
C GLY A 155 -1.44 -2.17 -5.23
N TRP A 156 -2.50 -2.39 -4.47
CA TRP A 156 -3.58 -1.43 -4.27
C TRP A 156 -3.78 -1.12 -2.80
N GLY A 157 -3.77 0.16 -2.44
CA GLY A 157 -4.04 0.69 -1.11
C GLY A 157 -4.43 2.15 -1.20
N SER A 158 -5.25 2.65 -0.28
CA SER A 158 -5.72 4.04 -0.24
C SER A 158 -5.17 4.83 0.96
N ASP A 159 -4.89 4.13 2.04
CA ASP A 159 -4.52 4.72 3.35
C ASP A 159 -5.53 5.73 3.89
N LEU A 160 -6.77 5.67 3.42
CA LEU A 160 -7.84 6.48 3.94
C LEU A 160 -8.32 5.95 5.29
N ASP A 161 -8.59 6.85 6.22
CA ASP A 161 -9.33 6.49 7.43
C ASP A 161 -10.76 6.03 7.09
N MET A 162 -11.41 5.37 8.06
CA MET A 162 -12.73 4.76 7.84
C MET A 162 -13.81 5.77 7.42
N GLU A 163 -13.76 7.00 7.93
CA GLU A 163 -14.75 8.02 7.60
C GLU A 163 -14.54 8.54 6.18
N SER A 164 -13.30 8.86 5.83
CA SER A 164 -12.90 9.28 4.48
C SER A 164 -13.17 8.20 3.45
N PHE A 165 -12.90 6.93 3.77
CA PHE A 165 -13.18 5.80 2.90
C PHE A 165 -14.67 5.64 2.61
N LYS A 166 -15.53 5.75 3.62
CA LYS A 166 -16.99 5.68 3.45
C LYS A 166 -17.56 6.80 2.58
N LYS A 167 -16.99 8.00 2.69
CA LYS A 167 -17.41 9.17 1.89
C LYS A 167 -16.94 9.08 0.43
N ARG A 168 -15.87 8.32 0.16
CA ARG A 168 -15.17 8.31 -1.14
C ARG A 168 -14.87 6.88 -1.59
N PRO A 169 -15.88 6.03 -1.82
CA PRO A 169 -15.65 4.68 -2.34
C PRO A 169 -14.93 4.78 -3.69
N GLY A 170 -13.95 3.90 -3.93
CA GLY A 170 -13.19 3.89 -5.17
C GLY A 170 -12.27 5.08 -5.42
N TYR A 171 -12.06 5.95 -4.44
CA TYR A 171 -11.29 7.19 -4.60
C TYR A 171 -9.84 6.98 -5.02
N GLU A 172 -9.22 5.86 -4.69
CA GLU A 172 -7.88 5.51 -5.16
C GLU A 172 -7.81 5.40 -6.69
N PHE A 173 -8.87 4.97 -7.39
CA PHE A 173 -8.94 4.98 -8.86
C PHE A 173 -8.88 6.42 -9.39
N ILE A 174 -9.66 7.33 -8.80
CA ILE A 174 -9.64 8.75 -9.16
C ILE A 174 -8.25 9.34 -8.91
N ALA A 175 -7.69 9.11 -7.73
CA ALA A 175 -6.39 9.66 -7.34
C ALA A 175 -5.26 9.19 -8.27
N ARG A 176 -5.15 7.89 -8.54
CA ARG A 176 -4.15 7.36 -9.48
C ARG A 176 -4.34 7.88 -10.90
N LYS A 177 -5.58 8.02 -11.35
CA LYS A 177 -5.87 8.57 -12.69
C LYS A 177 -5.47 10.03 -12.81
N GLU A 178 -5.93 10.86 -11.89
CA GLU A 178 -5.75 12.32 -11.97
C GLU A 178 -4.33 12.76 -11.61
N MET A 179 -3.76 12.19 -10.54
CA MET A 179 -2.45 12.62 -10.05
C MET A 179 -1.27 11.92 -10.74
N LEU A 180 -1.45 10.65 -11.15
CA LEU A 180 -0.38 9.86 -11.75
C LEU A 180 -0.58 9.60 -13.25
N GLY A 181 -1.80 9.64 -13.76
CA GLY A 181 -2.11 9.35 -15.16
C GLY A 181 -1.97 7.87 -15.52
N PHE A 182 -2.22 6.98 -14.57
CA PHE A 182 -2.12 5.54 -14.79
C PHE A 182 -3.16 5.04 -15.79
N ASP A 183 -2.82 3.98 -16.49
CA ASP A 183 -3.69 3.28 -17.43
C ASP A 183 -4.84 2.56 -16.70
N ASN A 184 -6.05 2.58 -17.26
CA ASN A 184 -7.24 2.04 -16.62
C ASN A 184 -7.11 0.53 -16.38
N ILE A 185 -6.67 -0.23 -17.36
CA ILE A 185 -6.49 -1.69 -17.27
C ILE A 185 -5.41 -2.03 -16.23
N GLU A 186 -4.31 -1.27 -16.20
CA GLU A 186 -3.26 -1.50 -15.21
C GLU A 186 -3.75 -1.20 -13.78
N MET A 187 -4.56 -0.16 -13.58
CA MET A 187 -5.18 0.11 -12.28
C MET A 187 -6.13 -1.02 -11.84
N LEU A 188 -6.94 -1.56 -12.77
CA LEU A 188 -7.79 -2.71 -12.49
C LEU A 188 -6.98 -3.95 -12.11
N LYS A 189 -5.86 -4.22 -12.79
CA LYS A 189 -4.94 -5.31 -12.42
C LYS A 189 -4.32 -5.08 -11.05
N GLN A 190 -3.91 -3.85 -10.73
CA GLN A 190 -3.37 -3.50 -9.42
C GLN A 190 -4.38 -3.75 -8.30
N ALA A 191 -5.64 -3.38 -8.52
CA ALA A 191 -6.72 -3.56 -7.54
C ALA A 191 -7.18 -5.03 -7.40
N THR A 192 -6.84 -5.91 -8.33
CA THR A 192 -7.34 -7.29 -8.39
C THR A 192 -6.21 -8.31 -8.35
N ILE A 193 -5.71 -8.76 -9.51
CA ILE A 193 -4.77 -9.88 -9.62
C ILE A 193 -3.42 -9.59 -8.95
N ASN A 194 -2.91 -8.35 -9.05
CA ASN A 194 -1.65 -8.00 -8.42
C ASN A 194 -1.79 -8.03 -6.89
N SER A 195 -2.84 -7.40 -6.36
CA SER A 195 -3.11 -7.41 -4.92
C SER A 195 -3.36 -8.82 -4.39
N ALA A 196 -4.11 -9.66 -5.11
CA ALA A 196 -4.30 -11.06 -4.73
C ALA A 196 -2.97 -11.81 -4.62
N LYS A 197 -2.05 -11.61 -5.57
CA LYS A 197 -0.70 -12.19 -5.53
C LYS A 197 0.12 -11.64 -4.35
N ILE A 198 0.05 -10.35 -4.10
CA ILE A 198 0.77 -9.68 -3.00
C ILE A 198 0.37 -10.24 -1.65
N ILE A 199 -0.92 -10.48 -1.42
CA ILE A 199 -1.43 -11.05 -0.16
C ILE A 199 -1.44 -12.59 -0.15
N LYS A 200 -0.84 -13.26 -1.16
CA LYS A 200 -0.77 -14.73 -1.29
C LYS A 200 -2.15 -15.41 -1.38
N MET A 201 -3.07 -14.79 -2.08
CA MET A 201 -4.43 -15.31 -2.31
C MET A 201 -4.78 -15.45 -3.80
N GLU A 202 -3.80 -15.42 -4.69
CA GLU A 202 -4.00 -15.48 -6.14
C GLU A 202 -4.69 -16.76 -6.62
N ASP A 203 -4.60 -17.84 -5.85
CA ASP A 203 -5.32 -19.09 -6.13
C ASP A 203 -6.82 -18.98 -5.85
N LYS A 204 -7.22 -18.02 -5.00
CA LYS A 204 -8.60 -17.85 -4.53
C LYS A 204 -9.28 -16.60 -5.08
N LEU A 205 -8.52 -15.53 -5.32
CA LEU A 205 -9.02 -14.18 -5.63
C LEU A 205 -8.33 -13.58 -6.86
N GLY A 206 -8.74 -12.38 -7.23
CA GLY A 206 -8.09 -11.50 -8.21
C GLY A 206 -8.43 -11.77 -9.67
N THR A 207 -9.12 -12.86 -9.99
CA THR A 207 -9.61 -13.15 -11.37
C THR A 207 -10.94 -13.89 -11.30
N VAL A 208 -11.79 -13.65 -12.32
CA VAL A 208 -13.04 -14.40 -12.50
C VAL A 208 -12.70 -15.70 -13.23
N LYS A 209 -12.57 -16.78 -12.46
CA LYS A 209 -12.27 -18.13 -12.97
C LYS A 209 -13.00 -19.18 -12.15
N GLU A 210 -13.38 -20.30 -12.80
CA GLU A 210 -13.91 -21.46 -12.12
C GLU A 210 -12.97 -21.96 -11.00
N GLY A 211 -13.54 -22.29 -9.84
CA GLY A 211 -12.80 -22.75 -8.66
C GLY A 211 -12.28 -21.64 -7.73
N LYS A 212 -12.45 -20.37 -8.10
CA LYS A 212 -12.14 -19.24 -7.22
C LYS A 212 -13.37 -18.76 -6.43
N LEU A 213 -13.11 -18.01 -5.36
CA LEU A 213 -14.17 -17.36 -4.59
C LEU A 213 -14.92 -16.38 -5.48
N ALA A 214 -16.23 -16.37 -5.39
CA ALA A 214 -17.07 -15.40 -6.06
C ALA A 214 -17.15 -14.09 -5.24
N ASP A 215 -16.00 -13.44 -5.07
CA ASP A 215 -15.86 -12.10 -4.51
C ASP A 215 -15.83 -11.11 -5.68
N LEU A 216 -16.96 -10.50 -6.01
CA LEU A 216 -17.17 -9.73 -7.21
C LEU A 216 -17.85 -8.39 -6.90
N ILE A 217 -17.57 -7.39 -7.72
CA ILE A 217 -18.37 -6.17 -7.79
C ILE A 217 -18.94 -6.00 -9.20
N ILE A 218 -20.16 -5.50 -9.29
CA ILE A 218 -20.80 -5.12 -10.55
C ILE A 218 -20.91 -3.60 -10.56
N VAL A 219 -20.41 -2.99 -11.62
CA VAL A 219 -20.44 -1.54 -11.84
C VAL A 219 -21.31 -1.21 -13.06
N ASP A 220 -21.89 -0.02 -13.08
CA ASP A 220 -22.62 0.49 -14.23
C ASP A 220 -21.67 1.25 -15.16
N GLY A 221 -21.27 0.59 -16.24
CA GLY A 221 -20.33 1.11 -17.24
C GLY A 221 -19.12 0.22 -17.47
N ASN A 222 -18.23 0.69 -18.35
CA ASN A 222 -16.99 -0.01 -18.70
C ASN A 222 -15.77 0.67 -18.06
N PRO A 223 -15.17 0.11 -16.98
CA PRO A 223 -14.03 0.73 -16.31
C PRO A 223 -12.74 0.75 -17.15
N ASP A 224 -12.66 0.00 -18.24
CA ASP A 224 -11.56 0.08 -19.19
C ASP A 224 -11.60 1.43 -19.97
N GLU A 225 -12.79 1.87 -20.33
CA GLU A 225 -13.00 3.14 -21.04
C GLU A 225 -13.10 4.33 -20.09
N ASP A 226 -13.86 4.18 -19.00
CA ASP A 226 -14.07 5.20 -17.97
C ASP A 226 -13.83 4.64 -16.57
N ILE A 227 -12.64 4.85 -16.04
CA ILE A 227 -12.27 4.36 -14.70
C ILE A 227 -13.10 5.00 -13.58
N TYR A 228 -13.71 6.16 -13.81
CA TYR A 228 -14.52 6.86 -12.81
C TYR A 228 -15.79 6.10 -12.42
N VAL A 229 -16.23 5.11 -13.23
CA VAL A 229 -17.32 4.23 -12.84
C VAL A 229 -17.02 3.42 -11.58
N MET A 230 -15.73 3.19 -11.28
CA MET A 230 -15.29 2.51 -10.06
C MET A 230 -15.48 3.31 -8.78
N ALA A 231 -15.76 4.60 -8.89
CA ALA A 231 -16.03 5.51 -7.76
C ALA A 231 -17.50 5.92 -7.67
N LYS A 232 -18.35 5.37 -8.55
CA LYS A 232 -19.82 5.53 -8.47
C LYS A 232 -20.43 4.47 -7.56
N GLU A 233 -21.73 4.59 -7.33
CA GLU A 233 -22.51 3.57 -6.62
C GLU A 233 -22.39 2.21 -7.34
N LEU A 234 -22.09 1.17 -6.59
CA LEU A 234 -21.97 -0.18 -7.12
C LEU A 234 -23.36 -0.76 -7.39
N VAL A 235 -23.51 -1.50 -8.48
CA VAL A 235 -24.77 -2.19 -8.78
C VAL A 235 -24.96 -3.36 -7.81
N HIS A 236 -23.91 -4.16 -7.63
CA HIS A 236 -23.89 -5.24 -6.63
C HIS A 236 -22.49 -5.47 -6.08
N VAL A 237 -22.45 -5.90 -4.84
CA VAL A 237 -21.28 -6.50 -4.20
C VAL A 237 -21.62 -7.94 -3.84
N ILE A 238 -20.82 -8.87 -4.32
CA ILE A 238 -20.96 -10.31 -4.10
C ILE A 238 -19.77 -10.77 -3.27
N LYS A 239 -20.06 -11.44 -2.15
CA LYS A 239 -19.07 -12.02 -1.24
C LYS A 239 -19.34 -13.50 -1.06
N ASP A 240 -18.36 -14.35 -1.37
CA ASP A 240 -18.49 -15.83 -1.33
C ASP A 240 -19.73 -16.35 -2.11
N GLY A 241 -20.10 -15.66 -3.21
CA GLY A 241 -21.26 -16.02 -4.04
C GLY A 241 -22.60 -15.46 -3.57
N GLU A 242 -22.66 -14.76 -2.44
CA GLU A 242 -23.87 -14.12 -1.92
C GLU A 242 -23.85 -12.61 -2.22
N VAL A 243 -24.99 -12.09 -2.70
CA VAL A 243 -25.17 -10.65 -2.90
C VAL A 243 -25.32 -9.98 -1.54
N VAL A 244 -24.37 -9.11 -1.18
CA VAL A 244 -24.36 -8.41 0.12
C VAL A 244 -24.70 -6.92 0.00
N TYR A 245 -24.76 -6.38 -1.24
CA TYR A 245 -25.19 -5.03 -1.59
C TYR A 245 -25.78 -5.00 -3.00
#